data_0a66b7f1494d134380cfd3b9d855e216
#
_entry.id   0a66b7f1494d134380cfd3b9d855e216
#
_cell.length_a   1.000
_cell.length_b   1.000
_cell.length_c   1.000
_cell.angle_alpha   90.00
_cell.angle_beta   90.00
_cell.angle_gamma   90.00
#
_symmetry.space_group_name_H-M   'P 1'
#
loop_
_entity.id
_entity.type
_entity.pdbx_description
1 polymer ?
#
loop_
_entity_poly.entity_id
_entity_poly.type
_entity_poly.pdbx_seq_one_letter_code
_entity_poly.pdbx_strand_id
1 'polypeptide(L)'
;LPVSLPSSLVRQRPDIRAAEALLHAASARVGVATAKLYPQITLTGGFGSMAATAGGLFDGASTIWNLGAGLLQPLFHGGTLSAQQRAAVAAYDQAVAQYRETVLGSFQTVADVLRALEADARTLKAQAETEAIAGESLDLTRKQFQLGAVSYLSLLNAQRQYQEARIDIIRALAVRFADTAALFQALGGGWWNRNPQDKTAAWTAKE
;
A
#
# COMPACT_ATOMS: atom_id res chain seq x y z
N LEU A 1 -15.22 -9.05 -15.18
CA LEU A 1 -14.44 -9.14 -13.93
C LEU A 1 -15.20 -10.03 -12.97
N PRO A 2 -14.56 -10.96 -12.23
CA PRO A 2 -15.24 -11.79 -11.25
C PRO A 2 -15.83 -10.90 -10.15
N VAL A 3 -17.10 -11.07 -9.86
CA VAL A 3 -17.88 -10.26 -8.89
C VAL A 3 -17.41 -10.49 -7.43
N SER A 4 -16.64 -11.54 -7.18
CA SER A 4 -16.03 -11.83 -5.89
C SER A 4 -14.51 -11.80 -5.99
N LEU A 5 -13.89 -10.77 -5.43
CA LEU A 5 -12.45 -10.75 -5.25
C LEU A 5 -12.09 -11.65 -4.07
N PRO A 6 -11.19 -12.65 -4.26
CA PRO A 6 -10.74 -13.48 -3.15
C PRO A 6 -10.10 -12.60 -2.07
N SER A 7 -10.47 -12.80 -0.81
CA SER A 7 -9.88 -12.09 0.34
C SER A 7 -8.35 -12.25 0.42
N SER A 8 -7.81 -13.27 -0.24
CA SER A 8 -6.37 -13.50 -0.39
C SER A 8 -5.65 -12.36 -1.14
N LEU A 9 -6.28 -11.73 -2.15
CA LEU A 9 -5.69 -10.61 -2.89
C LEU A 9 -5.55 -9.36 -2.01
N VAL A 10 -6.54 -9.12 -1.14
CA VAL A 10 -6.49 -7.99 -0.20
C VAL A 10 -5.37 -8.18 0.82
N ARG A 11 -5.13 -9.40 1.29
CA ARG A 11 -4.01 -9.74 2.21
C ARG A 11 -2.63 -9.51 1.60
N GLN A 12 -2.52 -9.47 0.29
CA GLN A 12 -1.24 -9.22 -0.39
C GLN A 12 -0.90 -7.73 -0.47
N ARG A 13 -1.82 -6.85 -0.11
CA ARG A 13 -1.59 -5.40 -0.11
C ARG A 13 -0.47 -5.00 0.87
N PRO A 14 0.47 -4.13 0.44
CA PRO A 14 1.58 -3.71 1.27
C PRO A 14 1.16 -2.97 2.55
N ASP A 15 0.09 -2.18 2.48
CA ASP A 15 -0.47 -1.43 3.62
C ASP A 15 -1.03 -2.36 4.70
N ILE A 16 -1.75 -3.42 4.31
CA ILE A 16 -2.27 -4.43 5.25
C ILE A 16 -1.13 -5.20 5.90
N ARG A 17 -0.13 -5.62 5.13
CA ARG A 17 1.06 -6.30 5.66
C ARG A 17 1.86 -5.41 6.61
N ALA A 18 1.97 -4.11 6.33
CA ALA A 18 2.59 -3.15 7.23
C ALA A 18 1.82 -3.01 8.54
N ALA A 19 0.50 -2.90 8.48
CA ALA A 19 -0.35 -2.83 9.66
C ALA A 19 -0.30 -4.13 10.50
N GLU A 20 -0.23 -5.29 9.86
CA GLU A 20 -0.04 -6.59 10.52
C GLU A 20 1.32 -6.67 11.23
N ALA A 21 2.40 -6.20 10.60
CA ALA A 21 3.72 -6.16 11.22
C ALA A 21 3.77 -5.20 12.42
N LEU A 22 3.08 -4.06 12.36
CA LEU A 22 2.94 -3.13 13.48
C LEU A 22 2.15 -3.74 14.63
N LEU A 23 1.08 -4.48 14.34
CA LEU A 23 0.32 -5.23 15.33
C LEU A 23 1.19 -6.29 16.02
N HIS A 24 1.99 -7.02 15.25
CA HIS A 24 2.97 -7.99 15.78
C HIS A 24 3.99 -7.33 16.71
N ALA A 25 4.52 -6.17 16.31
CA ALA A 25 5.45 -5.40 17.12
C ALA A 25 4.81 -4.92 18.44
N ALA A 26 3.55 -4.48 18.40
CA ALA A 26 2.82 -4.08 19.60
C ALA A 26 2.59 -5.27 20.55
N SER A 27 2.23 -6.43 20.02
CA SER A 27 2.12 -7.67 20.81
C SER A 27 3.44 -8.05 21.48
N ALA A 28 4.57 -7.98 20.76
CA ALA A 28 5.88 -8.25 21.34
C ALA A 28 6.24 -7.25 22.46
N ARG A 29 5.84 -5.98 22.35
CA ARG A 29 6.05 -4.97 23.40
C ARG A 29 5.29 -5.29 24.69
N VAL A 30 4.08 -5.89 24.59
CA VAL A 30 3.36 -6.40 25.77
C VAL A 30 4.20 -7.49 26.46
N GLY A 31 4.76 -8.42 25.68
CA GLY A 31 5.67 -9.46 26.22
C GLY A 31 6.89 -8.87 26.93
N VAL A 32 7.54 -7.85 26.32
CA VAL A 32 8.69 -7.15 26.93
C VAL A 32 8.29 -6.44 28.23
N ALA A 33 7.14 -5.75 28.24
CA ALA A 33 6.65 -5.07 29.45
C ALA A 33 6.31 -6.07 30.58
N THR A 34 5.76 -7.22 30.22
CA THR A 34 5.46 -8.31 31.14
C THR A 34 6.73 -8.95 31.66
N ALA A 35 7.73 -9.19 30.82
CA ALA A 35 9.02 -9.78 31.20
C ALA A 35 9.77 -8.93 32.25
N LYS A 36 9.61 -7.61 32.22
CA LYS A 36 10.20 -6.70 33.24
C LYS A 36 9.66 -6.89 34.66
N LEU A 37 8.55 -7.60 34.84
CA LEU A 37 7.98 -7.94 36.14
C LEU A 37 8.65 -9.17 36.78
N TYR A 38 9.39 -9.96 35.99
CA TYR A 38 10.04 -11.19 36.40
C TYR A 38 11.54 -10.98 36.69
N PRO A 39 12.19 -11.95 37.38
CA PRO A 39 13.63 -11.92 37.61
C PRO A 39 14.40 -11.87 36.29
N GLN A 40 15.36 -10.97 36.20
CA GLN A 40 16.27 -10.86 35.05
C GLN A 40 17.56 -11.58 35.38
N ILE A 41 17.92 -12.60 34.62
CA ILE A 41 19.16 -13.36 34.73
C ILE A 41 20.10 -12.89 33.65
N THR A 42 21.26 -12.35 34.03
CA THR A 42 22.30 -11.91 33.09
C THR A 42 23.52 -12.82 33.27
N LEU A 43 23.96 -13.42 32.16
CA LEU A 43 25.23 -14.17 32.10
C LEU A 43 26.23 -13.28 31.35
N THR A 44 27.41 -13.14 31.97
CA THR A 44 28.54 -12.41 31.40
C THR A 44 29.71 -13.33 31.26
N GLY A 45 30.39 -13.32 30.10
CA GLY A 45 31.61 -14.06 29.89
C GLY A 45 32.61 -13.20 29.11
N GLY A 46 33.85 -13.24 29.52
CA GLY A 46 34.94 -12.59 28.81
C GLY A 46 36.12 -13.56 28.66
N PHE A 47 36.73 -13.49 27.48
CA PHE A 47 37.96 -14.21 27.19
C PHE A 47 38.90 -13.24 26.47
N GLY A 48 40.17 -13.19 26.89
CA GLY A 48 41.13 -12.28 26.32
C GLY A 48 42.57 -12.57 26.75
N SER A 49 43.49 -11.76 26.32
CA SER A 49 44.91 -11.76 26.74
C SER A 49 45.27 -10.43 27.37
N MET A 50 45.99 -10.44 28.43
CA MET A 50 46.56 -9.25 29.09
C MET A 50 48.04 -9.45 29.36
N ALA A 51 48.87 -8.58 28.81
CA ALA A 51 50.34 -8.63 28.99
C ALA A 51 50.91 -7.22 29.17
N ALA A 52 52.00 -7.10 29.91
CA ALA A 52 52.73 -5.83 30.10
C ALA A 52 53.47 -5.36 28.85
N THR A 53 53.77 -6.23 27.87
CA THR A 53 54.43 -5.95 26.62
C THR A 53 53.69 -6.56 25.43
N ALA A 54 53.79 -5.95 24.27
CA ALA A 54 53.09 -6.44 23.07
C ALA A 54 53.50 -7.88 22.69
N GLY A 55 54.76 -8.28 22.90
CA GLY A 55 55.24 -9.64 22.65
C GLY A 55 54.61 -10.71 23.55
N GLY A 56 54.24 -10.35 24.75
CA GLY A 56 53.63 -11.29 25.71
C GLY A 56 52.14 -11.54 25.50
N LEU A 57 51.47 -10.80 24.62
CA LEU A 57 50.04 -10.95 24.36
C LEU A 57 49.60 -12.33 23.83
N PHE A 58 50.52 -13.04 23.16
CA PHE A 58 50.27 -14.36 22.59
C PHE A 58 50.83 -15.52 23.38
N ASP A 59 51.42 -15.22 24.53
CA ASP A 59 51.89 -16.26 25.47
C ASP A 59 50.69 -16.88 26.23
N GLY A 60 50.72 -18.20 26.42
CA GLY A 60 49.66 -18.91 27.11
C GLY A 60 49.43 -18.43 28.54
N ALA A 61 50.47 -17.85 29.19
CA ALA A 61 50.39 -17.27 30.52
C ALA A 61 49.66 -15.93 30.61
N SER A 62 49.41 -15.27 29.48
CA SER A 62 48.67 -13.99 29.40
C SER A 62 47.16 -14.14 29.25
N THR A 63 46.65 -15.37 29.06
CA THR A 63 45.23 -15.66 28.88
C THR A 63 44.43 -15.42 30.17
N ILE A 64 43.44 -14.60 30.06
CA ILE A 64 42.48 -14.34 31.13
C ILE A 64 41.07 -14.71 30.67
N TRP A 65 40.28 -15.25 31.57
CA TRP A 65 38.86 -15.47 31.33
C TRP A 65 38.06 -15.15 32.57
N ASN A 66 36.82 -14.74 32.39
CA ASN A 66 35.86 -14.54 33.46
C ASN A 66 34.48 -15.04 33.06
N LEU A 67 33.75 -15.56 33.99
CA LEU A 67 32.36 -15.95 33.87
C LEU A 67 31.61 -15.41 35.09
N GLY A 68 30.54 -14.70 34.85
CA GLY A 68 29.68 -14.13 35.89
C GLY A 68 28.20 -14.43 35.62
N ALA A 69 27.42 -14.56 36.67
CA ALA A 69 25.96 -14.63 36.63
C ALA A 69 25.39 -13.60 37.60
N GLY A 70 24.46 -12.79 37.11
CA GLY A 70 23.71 -11.80 37.88
C GLY A 70 22.22 -12.14 37.88
N LEU A 71 21.55 -11.98 39.04
CA LEU A 71 20.10 -12.07 39.19
C LEU A 71 19.57 -10.75 39.75
N LEU A 72 18.67 -10.12 39.01
CA LEU A 72 18.00 -8.89 39.45
C LEU A 72 16.48 -9.10 39.42
N GLN A 73 15.85 -8.96 40.60
CA GLN A 73 14.40 -9.00 40.75
C GLN A 73 13.91 -7.66 41.31
N PRO A 74 13.08 -6.91 40.55
CA PRO A 74 12.44 -5.72 41.07
C PRO A 74 11.36 -6.11 42.09
N LEU A 75 11.54 -5.71 43.37
CA LEU A 75 10.57 -6.00 44.43
C LEU A 75 9.54 -4.90 44.62
N PHE A 76 9.96 -3.64 44.44
CA PHE A 76 9.07 -2.48 44.57
C PHE A 76 9.50 -1.32 43.66
N HIS A 77 8.57 -0.84 42.83
CA HIS A 77 8.78 0.29 41.89
C HIS A 77 7.60 1.26 41.88
N GLY A 78 6.88 1.38 43.01
CA GLY A 78 5.76 2.33 43.15
C GLY A 78 4.68 2.17 42.08
N GLY A 79 4.44 0.92 41.61
CA GLY A 79 3.44 0.65 40.53
C GLY A 79 3.86 0.99 39.11
N THR A 80 5.07 1.52 38.89
CA THR A 80 5.53 1.94 37.56
C THR A 80 5.55 0.78 36.55
N LEU A 81 6.06 -0.41 36.93
CA LEU A 81 6.14 -1.56 36.04
C LEU A 81 4.75 -2.06 35.60
N SER A 82 3.80 -2.12 36.53
CA SER A 82 2.43 -2.52 36.22
C SER A 82 1.70 -1.45 35.37
N ALA A 83 2.00 -0.17 35.58
CA ALA A 83 1.49 0.90 34.72
C ALA A 83 2.07 0.81 33.29
N GLN A 84 3.37 0.48 33.14
CA GLN A 84 3.99 0.25 31.84
C GLN A 84 3.38 -0.96 31.11
N GLN A 85 3.07 -2.03 31.83
CA GLN A 85 2.38 -3.18 31.25
C GLN A 85 0.99 -2.80 30.76
N ARG A 86 0.18 -2.10 31.57
CA ARG A 86 -1.14 -1.62 31.14
C ARG A 86 -1.07 -0.68 29.93
N ALA A 87 -0.08 0.20 29.90
CA ALA A 87 0.16 1.08 28.75
C ALA A 87 0.51 0.29 27.48
N ALA A 88 1.31 -0.78 27.61
CA ALA A 88 1.64 -1.65 26.47
C ALA A 88 0.42 -2.42 25.96
N VAL A 89 -0.47 -2.89 26.86
CA VAL A 89 -1.74 -3.53 26.48
C VAL A 89 -2.66 -2.54 25.75
N ALA A 90 -2.83 -1.32 26.26
CA ALA A 90 -3.62 -0.29 25.59
C ALA A 90 -3.05 0.08 24.20
N ALA A 91 -1.72 0.11 24.07
CA ALA A 91 -1.06 0.33 22.76
C ALA A 91 -1.29 -0.85 21.79
N TYR A 92 -1.37 -2.08 22.31
CA TYR A 92 -1.76 -3.24 21.50
C TYR A 92 -3.22 -3.13 21.02
N ASP A 93 -4.15 -2.76 21.90
CA ASP A 93 -5.56 -2.57 21.53
C ASP A 93 -5.72 -1.47 20.47
N GLN A 94 -4.95 -0.39 20.56
CA GLN A 94 -4.87 0.64 19.55
C GLN A 94 -4.38 0.07 18.21
N ALA A 95 -3.32 -0.75 18.21
CA ALA A 95 -2.80 -1.37 17.00
C ALA A 95 -3.80 -2.35 16.36
N VAL A 96 -4.60 -3.07 17.17
CA VAL A 96 -5.72 -3.90 16.68
C VAL A 96 -6.77 -3.07 15.95
N ALA A 97 -7.16 -1.92 16.53
CA ALA A 97 -8.13 -1.02 15.90
C ALA A 97 -7.61 -0.45 14.58
N GLN A 98 -6.34 -0.02 14.55
CA GLN A 98 -5.68 0.47 13.35
C GLN A 98 -5.58 -0.58 12.23
N TYR A 99 -5.26 -1.82 12.58
CA TYR A 99 -5.25 -2.94 11.63
C TYR A 99 -6.64 -3.17 11.03
N ARG A 100 -7.69 -3.18 11.86
CA ARG A 100 -9.09 -3.33 11.39
C ARG A 100 -9.50 -2.20 10.46
N GLU A 101 -9.16 -0.96 10.81
CA GLU A 101 -9.41 0.22 9.97
C GLU A 101 -8.74 0.09 8.60
N THR A 102 -7.47 -0.29 8.56
CA THR A 102 -6.71 -0.51 7.31
C THR A 102 -7.36 -1.59 6.44
N VAL A 103 -7.79 -2.71 7.04
CA VAL A 103 -8.46 -3.79 6.32
C VAL A 103 -9.81 -3.34 5.76
N LEU A 104 -10.65 -2.69 6.58
CA LEU A 104 -11.96 -2.19 6.14
C LEU A 104 -11.84 -1.13 5.05
N GLY A 105 -10.92 -0.17 5.21
CA GLY A 105 -10.63 0.86 4.21
C GLY A 105 -10.15 0.27 2.88
N SER A 106 -9.37 -0.82 2.93
CA SER A 106 -8.93 -1.51 1.73
C SER A 106 -10.09 -2.19 0.98
N PHE A 107 -11.04 -2.80 1.68
CA PHE A 107 -12.25 -3.37 1.07
C PHE A 107 -13.14 -2.27 0.48
N GLN A 108 -13.30 -1.16 1.21
CA GLN A 108 -14.04 0.00 0.71
C GLN A 108 -13.44 0.52 -0.60
N THR A 109 -12.12 0.74 -0.64
CA THR A 109 -11.42 1.21 -1.85
C THR A 109 -11.68 0.30 -3.05
N VAL A 110 -11.60 -1.03 -2.86
CA VAL A 110 -11.90 -1.99 -3.94
C VAL A 110 -13.36 -1.88 -4.40
N ALA A 111 -14.30 -1.80 -3.45
CA ALA A 111 -15.72 -1.68 -3.78
C ALA A 111 -16.04 -0.39 -4.54
N ASP A 112 -15.43 0.73 -4.15
CA ASP A 112 -15.64 2.03 -4.78
C ASP A 112 -15.09 2.04 -6.22
N VAL A 113 -13.89 1.49 -6.44
CA VAL A 113 -13.32 1.39 -7.79
C VAL A 113 -14.12 0.45 -8.70
N LEU A 114 -14.65 -0.65 -8.17
CA LEU A 114 -15.52 -1.53 -8.96
C LEU A 114 -16.81 -0.85 -9.38
N ARG A 115 -17.42 -0.05 -8.50
CA ARG A 115 -18.59 0.76 -8.84
C ARG A 115 -18.28 1.86 -9.85
N ALA A 116 -17.11 2.50 -9.73
CA ALA A 116 -16.64 3.49 -10.70
C ALA A 116 -16.51 2.86 -12.09
N LEU A 117 -15.86 1.71 -12.22
CA LEU A 117 -15.71 1.00 -13.49
C LEU A 117 -17.06 0.58 -14.13
N GLU A 118 -18.06 0.23 -13.30
CA GLU A 118 -19.41 -0.05 -13.78
C GLU A 118 -20.09 1.23 -14.31
N ALA A 119 -19.94 2.35 -13.59
CA ALA A 119 -20.47 3.65 -14.03
C ALA A 119 -19.79 4.12 -15.32
N ASP A 120 -18.47 3.98 -15.42
CA ASP A 120 -17.69 4.31 -16.60
C ASP A 120 -18.13 3.52 -17.83
N ALA A 121 -18.43 2.24 -17.67
CA ALA A 121 -18.92 1.42 -18.77
C ALA A 121 -20.26 1.93 -19.31
N ARG A 122 -21.15 2.38 -18.43
CA ARG A 122 -22.43 3.00 -18.81
C ARG A 122 -22.23 4.35 -19.48
N THR A 123 -21.38 5.19 -18.91
CA THR A 123 -21.02 6.50 -19.46
C THR A 123 -20.40 6.38 -20.86
N LEU A 124 -19.43 5.48 -21.02
CA LEU A 124 -18.78 5.25 -22.31
C LEU A 124 -19.78 4.80 -23.38
N LYS A 125 -20.71 3.92 -23.01
CA LYS A 125 -21.77 3.50 -23.93
C LYS A 125 -22.67 4.67 -24.36
N ALA A 126 -23.12 5.51 -23.40
CA ALA A 126 -23.95 6.67 -23.70
C ALA A 126 -23.21 7.70 -24.57
N GLN A 127 -21.92 7.94 -24.30
CA GLN A 127 -21.12 8.86 -25.12
C GLN A 127 -20.89 8.32 -26.54
N ALA A 128 -20.71 7.02 -26.72
CA ALA A 128 -20.59 6.39 -28.02
C ALA A 128 -21.91 6.54 -28.85
N GLU A 129 -23.06 6.38 -28.21
CA GLU A 129 -24.36 6.61 -28.84
C GLU A 129 -24.54 8.08 -29.21
N THR A 130 -24.15 9.01 -28.35
CA THR A 130 -24.18 10.46 -28.61
C THR A 130 -23.30 10.85 -29.79
N GLU A 131 -22.07 10.32 -29.86
CA GLU A 131 -21.14 10.59 -30.98
C GLU A 131 -21.71 10.07 -32.31
N ALA A 132 -22.29 8.87 -32.31
CA ALA A 132 -22.91 8.30 -33.52
C ALA A 132 -24.07 9.18 -34.00
N ILE A 133 -24.99 9.60 -33.13
CA ILE A 133 -26.11 10.49 -33.47
C ILE A 133 -25.63 11.86 -33.95
N ALA A 134 -24.63 12.43 -33.31
CA ALA A 134 -24.05 13.71 -33.73
C ALA A 134 -23.37 13.61 -35.10
N GLY A 135 -22.74 12.47 -35.41
CA GLY A 135 -22.17 12.16 -36.72
C GLY A 135 -23.23 12.09 -37.84
N GLU A 136 -24.31 11.35 -37.60
CA GLU A 136 -25.45 11.27 -38.50
C GLU A 136 -26.10 12.65 -38.76
N SER A 137 -26.27 13.42 -37.66
CA SER A 137 -26.82 14.80 -37.76
C SER A 137 -25.94 15.73 -38.58
N LEU A 138 -24.61 15.63 -38.39
CA LEU A 138 -23.65 16.39 -39.19
C LEU A 138 -23.74 16.02 -40.70
N ASP A 139 -23.80 14.73 -41.01
CA ASP A 139 -23.87 14.25 -42.40
C ASP A 139 -25.18 14.67 -43.08
N LEU A 140 -26.28 14.61 -42.34
CA LEU A 140 -27.58 15.12 -42.88
C LEU A 140 -27.54 16.63 -43.10
N THR A 141 -27.04 17.40 -42.12
CA THR A 141 -26.91 18.86 -42.24
C THR A 141 -25.98 19.26 -43.39
N ARG A 142 -24.91 18.52 -43.64
CA ARG A 142 -23.99 18.74 -44.76
C ARG A 142 -24.70 18.55 -46.10
N LYS A 143 -25.50 17.48 -46.24
CA LYS A 143 -26.31 17.25 -47.47
C LYS A 143 -27.35 18.35 -47.67
N GLN A 144 -28.05 18.78 -46.61
CA GLN A 144 -29.00 19.88 -46.67
C GLN A 144 -28.34 21.22 -47.03
N PHE A 145 -27.15 21.50 -46.55
CA PHE A 145 -26.39 22.70 -46.96
C PHE A 145 -25.99 22.67 -48.43
N GLN A 146 -25.56 21.52 -48.94
CA GLN A 146 -25.23 21.34 -50.36
C GLN A 146 -26.44 21.60 -51.28
N LEU A 147 -27.63 21.30 -50.80
CA LEU A 147 -28.90 21.55 -51.50
C LEU A 147 -29.44 22.98 -51.26
N GLY A 148 -28.73 23.82 -50.49
CA GLY A 148 -29.18 25.17 -50.16
C GLY A 148 -30.33 25.24 -49.13
N ALA A 149 -30.66 24.12 -48.49
CA ALA A 149 -31.81 24.03 -47.55
C ALA A 149 -31.53 24.57 -46.12
N VAL A 150 -30.24 24.69 -45.75
CA VAL A 150 -29.84 25.20 -44.43
C VAL A 150 -28.69 26.21 -44.56
N SER A 151 -28.51 27.04 -43.51
CA SER A 151 -27.45 28.06 -43.47
C SER A 151 -26.08 27.44 -43.16
N TYR A 152 -25.01 28.17 -43.54
CA TYR A 152 -23.64 27.80 -43.15
C TYR A 152 -23.44 27.77 -41.63
N LEU A 153 -24.13 28.64 -40.87
CA LEU A 153 -24.13 28.64 -39.43
C LEU A 153 -24.69 27.32 -38.84
N SER A 154 -25.73 26.78 -39.47
CA SER A 154 -26.29 25.49 -39.08
C SER A 154 -25.28 24.35 -39.24
N LEU A 155 -24.54 24.36 -40.38
CA LEU A 155 -23.47 23.40 -40.64
C LEU A 155 -22.35 23.50 -39.59
N LEU A 156 -21.89 24.74 -39.26
CA LEU A 156 -20.87 24.96 -38.24
C LEU A 156 -21.31 24.49 -36.85
N ASN A 157 -22.58 24.70 -36.52
CA ASN A 157 -23.13 24.22 -35.25
C ASN A 157 -23.14 22.68 -35.18
N ALA A 158 -23.54 22.00 -36.22
CA ALA A 158 -23.51 20.55 -36.29
C ALA A 158 -22.08 19.99 -36.24
N GLN A 159 -21.11 20.65 -36.90
CA GLN A 159 -19.69 20.29 -36.78
C GLN A 159 -19.17 20.44 -35.35
N ARG A 160 -19.51 21.55 -34.67
CA ARG A 160 -19.10 21.77 -33.28
C ARG A 160 -19.68 20.70 -32.36
N GLN A 161 -20.97 20.39 -32.48
CA GLN A 161 -21.61 19.35 -31.66
C GLN A 161 -20.96 17.98 -31.87
N TYR A 162 -20.63 17.61 -33.10
CA TYR A 162 -19.92 16.38 -33.39
C TYR A 162 -18.51 16.36 -32.77
N GLN A 163 -17.76 17.46 -32.85
CA GLN A 163 -16.43 17.55 -32.23
C GLN A 163 -16.51 17.49 -30.70
N GLU A 164 -17.51 18.13 -30.06
CA GLU A 164 -17.75 18.05 -28.61
C GLU A 164 -18.06 16.61 -28.24
N ALA A 165 -18.93 15.89 -28.93
CA ALA A 165 -19.22 14.48 -28.65
C ALA A 165 -17.98 13.57 -28.77
N ARG A 166 -17.12 13.82 -29.79
CA ARG A 166 -15.84 13.12 -29.93
C ARG A 166 -14.87 13.39 -28.79
N ILE A 167 -14.83 14.59 -28.26
CA ILE A 167 -13.99 14.91 -27.09
C ILE A 167 -14.52 14.20 -25.87
N ASP A 168 -15.82 14.13 -25.70
CA ASP A 168 -16.43 13.53 -24.51
C ASP A 168 -16.28 12.00 -24.47
N ILE A 169 -16.32 11.30 -25.61
CA ILE A 169 -16.01 9.87 -25.67
C ILE A 169 -14.54 9.60 -25.33
N ILE A 170 -13.61 10.45 -25.78
CA ILE A 170 -12.18 10.32 -25.45
C ILE A 170 -11.95 10.54 -23.96
N ARG A 171 -12.63 11.54 -23.35
CA ARG A 171 -12.59 11.77 -21.90
C ARG A 171 -13.13 10.58 -21.13
N ALA A 172 -14.27 10.04 -21.52
CA ALA A 172 -14.86 8.85 -20.87
C ALA A 172 -13.91 7.64 -20.95
N LEU A 173 -13.21 7.46 -22.07
CA LEU A 173 -12.21 6.41 -22.24
C LEU A 173 -11.00 6.63 -21.31
N ALA A 174 -10.52 7.87 -21.20
CA ALA A 174 -9.41 8.21 -20.31
C ALA A 174 -9.74 7.95 -18.83
N VAL A 175 -10.95 8.32 -18.38
CA VAL A 175 -11.44 8.04 -17.01
C VAL A 175 -11.47 6.54 -16.76
N ARG A 176 -12.04 5.76 -17.70
CA ARG A 176 -12.09 4.28 -17.56
C ARG A 176 -10.69 3.65 -17.45
N PHE A 177 -9.71 4.15 -18.19
CA PHE A 177 -8.33 3.65 -18.05
C PHE A 177 -7.71 4.04 -16.71
N ALA A 178 -7.97 5.26 -16.21
CA ALA A 178 -7.52 5.70 -14.90
C ALA A 178 -8.12 4.82 -13.79
N ASP A 179 -9.42 4.52 -13.82
CA ASP A 179 -10.09 3.67 -12.85
C ASP A 179 -9.67 2.20 -12.96
N THR A 180 -9.32 1.73 -14.16
CA THR A 180 -8.69 0.42 -14.35
C THR A 180 -7.33 0.37 -13.66
N ALA A 181 -6.50 1.40 -13.79
CA ALA A 181 -5.22 1.48 -13.07
C ALA A 181 -5.41 1.57 -11.55
N ALA A 182 -6.43 2.33 -11.09
CA ALA A 182 -6.81 2.40 -9.68
C ALA A 182 -7.25 1.03 -9.13
N LEU A 183 -7.91 0.18 -9.93
CA LEU A 183 -8.24 -1.18 -9.54
C LEU A 183 -6.98 -2.02 -9.29
N PHE A 184 -5.99 -1.97 -10.19
CA PHE A 184 -4.72 -2.67 -9.98
C PHE A 184 -4.02 -2.18 -8.72
N GLN A 185 -4.02 -0.89 -8.44
CA GLN A 185 -3.47 -0.33 -7.20
C GLN A 185 -4.25 -0.80 -5.98
N ALA A 186 -5.59 -0.78 -6.02
CA ALA A 186 -6.45 -1.25 -4.93
C ALA A 186 -6.25 -2.74 -4.61
N LEU A 187 -5.88 -3.54 -5.60
CA LEU A 187 -5.55 -4.96 -5.45
C LEU A 187 -4.10 -5.21 -4.98
N GLY A 188 -3.31 -4.15 -4.78
CA GLY A 188 -1.93 -4.25 -4.29
C GLY A 188 -0.86 -4.21 -5.37
N GLY A 189 -1.20 -3.92 -6.65
CA GLY A 189 -0.24 -3.61 -7.71
C GLY A 189 0.58 -4.77 -8.29
N GLY A 190 0.35 -6.03 -7.86
CA GLY A 190 1.05 -7.19 -8.41
C GLY A 190 2.55 -7.29 -8.07
N TRP A 191 3.01 -6.54 -7.04
CA TRP A 191 4.43 -6.49 -6.64
C TRP A 191 5.03 -7.86 -6.27
N TRP A 192 4.21 -8.81 -5.87
CA TRP A 192 4.61 -10.19 -5.54
C TRP A 192 5.01 -11.02 -6.77
N ASN A 193 4.60 -10.61 -7.97
CA ASN A 193 5.01 -11.24 -9.23
C ASN A 193 6.31 -10.64 -9.80
N ARG A 194 6.92 -9.67 -9.10
CA ARG A 194 8.15 -9.03 -9.55
C ARG A 194 9.33 -9.99 -9.43
N ASN A 195 9.96 -10.31 -10.54
CA ASN A 195 11.14 -11.17 -10.56
C ASN A 195 12.30 -10.45 -9.81
N PRO A 196 13.01 -11.09 -8.85
CA PRO A 196 14.14 -10.48 -8.15
C PRO A 196 15.25 -9.94 -9.08
N GLN A 197 15.34 -10.47 -10.31
CA GLN A 197 16.32 -10.03 -11.32
C GLN A 197 15.97 -8.68 -11.96
N ASP A 198 14.72 -8.22 -11.90
CA ASP A 198 14.33 -6.90 -12.44
C ASP A 198 14.83 -5.72 -11.59
N LYS A 199 15.31 -5.98 -10.36
CA LYS A 199 15.87 -4.93 -9.48
C LYS A 199 17.23 -4.43 -9.96
N THR A 200 18.00 -5.23 -10.71
CA THR A 200 19.32 -4.87 -11.22
C THR A 200 19.24 -4.00 -12.48
N ALA A 201 18.24 -4.17 -13.31
CA ALA A 201 18.09 -3.41 -14.56
C ALA A 201 17.71 -1.93 -14.37
N ALA A 202 17.04 -1.60 -13.26
CA ALA A 202 16.62 -0.22 -12.99
C ALA A 202 17.75 0.70 -12.46
N TRP A 203 18.86 0.13 -11.97
CA TRP A 203 20.01 0.88 -11.46
C TRP A 203 21.07 1.16 -12.55
N THR A 204 21.20 0.28 -13.53
CA THR A 204 22.17 0.41 -14.63
C THR A 204 21.74 1.37 -15.74
N ALA A 205 20.49 1.83 -15.75
CA ALA A 205 19.97 2.79 -16.75
C ALA A 205 20.17 4.27 -16.34
N LYS A 206 20.94 4.57 -15.27
CA LYS A 206 21.21 5.93 -14.76
C LYS A 206 22.71 6.30 -14.73
N GLU A 207 23.56 5.53 -15.37
CA GLU A 207 24.92 5.91 -15.77
C GLU A 207 24.95 6.09 -17.30
#